data_2bc70ba4b84f1f2a59fcb6198e1aa47d
#
_entry.id   2bc70ba4b84f1f2a59fcb6198e1aa47d
#
_cell.length_a   1.000
_cell.length_b   1.000
_cell.length_c   1.000
_cell.angle_alpha   90.00
_cell.angle_beta   90.00
_cell.angle_gamma   90.00
#
_symmetry.space_group_name_H-M   'P 1'
#
loop_
_entity.id
_entity.type
_entity.pdbx_description
1 polymer ?
#
loop_
_entity_poly.entity_id
_entity_poly.type
_entity_poly.pdbx_seq_one_letter_code
_entity_poly.pdbx_strand_id
1 'polypeptide(L)'
;LDEQKGALRWGNLMATLGWRQQVDSVRYGQANLFVTRYHMRASALSRNSYGEPNTSTYQASVSESVQSNNLLDVGLRGSLEHRWAAHRWQGGFSWTLHRYCLEATLSQSSNLSANLENPTQRSFSNQQLWTHEGVLYGEGDFRLSPTVRMSGGVRLALFLVEQKGYVGIEPRWAMMWQPFPGVHVQASYARQHQYSHLLSESYINLPTDTWVPSTARLRPMRSDQGTLSIGYEGVHGCHFSMEGYYKQMRNLLAYKDDFHVIGSFANWEEKLTVGKGQAYGVEWLARKEARRWSASLGYTLSWSDRQFAEIDNGRRFPSRYDNRHKVNLTFSQKLSQKVELTAAWTYSSGNHLTLSVENYEPANPVIPSRWQMDGYGRLDSWLPNTYEESLNAYGRRNNYQLPPYHRLDIGLTFYRPMTKGRMGIWQVGLYNAYCRMNPLFVIKDERRANCYPLVNTPGQSDVYRPVFKQVGIV
;
A
#
# COMPACT_ATOMS: atom_id res chain seq x y z
N LEU A 1 -8.64 -17.78 31.07
CA LEU A 1 -8.65 -18.20 29.67
C LEU A 1 -8.63 -16.95 28.80
N ASP A 2 -7.52 -16.69 28.13
CA ASP A 2 -7.41 -15.57 27.20
C ASP A 2 -7.90 -16.01 25.83
N GLU A 3 -8.87 -15.32 25.29
CA GLU A 3 -9.42 -15.57 23.95
C GLU A 3 -9.23 -14.34 23.09
N GLN A 4 -8.54 -14.49 21.96
CA GLN A 4 -8.40 -13.44 20.95
C GLN A 4 -8.96 -13.92 19.63
N LYS A 5 -9.90 -13.15 19.06
CA LYS A 5 -10.49 -13.42 17.76
C LYS A 5 -10.35 -12.20 16.87
N GLY A 6 -9.89 -12.40 15.65
CA GLY A 6 -9.83 -11.37 14.61
C GLY A 6 -10.58 -11.80 13.36
N ALA A 7 -11.32 -10.90 12.74
CA ALA A 7 -11.95 -11.13 11.46
C ALA A 7 -11.74 -9.93 10.54
N LEU A 8 -11.45 -10.21 9.27
CA LEU A 8 -11.27 -9.22 8.23
C LEU A 8 -12.12 -9.60 7.02
N ARG A 9 -12.98 -8.68 6.59
CA ARG A 9 -13.79 -8.81 5.38
C ARG A 9 -13.57 -7.62 4.50
N TRP A 10 -13.29 -7.84 3.23
CA TRP A 10 -13.17 -6.77 2.24
C TRP A 10 -13.64 -7.25 0.87
N GLY A 11 -14.00 -6.30 0.03
CA GLY A 11 -14.42 -6.59 -1.32
C GLY A 11 -14.63 -5.34 -2.15
N ASN A 12 -14.68 -5.56 -3.47
CA ASN A 12 -14.97 -4.54 -4.45
C ASN A 12 -16.14 -5.00 -5.32
N LEU A 13 -17.03 -4.05 -5.64
CA LEU A 13 -18.07 -4.21 -6.64
C LEU A 13 -17.89 -3.10 -7.69
N MET A 14 -17.96 -3.44 -8.97
CA MET A 14 -17.90 -2.47 -10.05
C MET A 14 -18.97 -2.82 -11.09
N ALA A 15 -19.72 -1.80 -11.53
CA ALA A 15 -20.60 -1.87 -12.68
C ALA A 15 -20.29 -0.71 -13.63
N THR A 16 -20.27 -0.99 -14.93
CA THR A 16 -19.99 0.03 -15.95
C THR A 16 -20.92 -0.17 -17.14
N LEU A 17 -21.55 0.92 -17.58
CA LEU A 17 -22.29 1.01 -18.82
C LEU A 17 -21.49 1.90 -19.79
N GLY A 18 -21.04 1.32 -20.91
CA GLY A 18 -20.19 2.03 -21.87
C GLY A 18 -20.88 2.16 -23.21
N TRP A 19 -20.81 3.34 -23.80
CA TRP A 19 -21.19 3.61 -25.16
C TRP A 19 -19.95 4.01 -25.97
N ARG A 20 -19.81 3.46 -27.15
CA ARG A 20 -18.70 3.70 -28.08
C ARG A 20 -19.23 3.85 -29.49
N GLN A 21 -18.79 4.87 -30.19
CA GLN A 21 -19.23 5.10 -31.55
C GLN A 21 -18.07 5.59 -32.43
N GLN A 22 -17.88 4.96 -33.54
CA GLN A 22 -17.13 5.48 -34.65
C GLN A 22 -18.05 6.45 -35.39
N VAL A 23 -17.78 7.77 -35.28
CA VAL A 23 -18.61 8.81 -35.94
C VAL A 23 -18.36 8.82 -37.42
N ASP A 24 -17.07 8.77 -37.80
CA ASP A 24 -16.59 8.66 -39.20
C ASP A 24 -15.19 8.01 -39.21
N SER A 25 -14.51 8.02 -40.37
CA SER A 25 -13.17 7.41 -40.52
C SER A 25 -12.08 8.03 -39.63
N VAL A 26 -12.30 9.23 -39.10
CA VAL A 26 -11.32 10.02 -38.36
C VAL A 26 -11.75 10.37 -36.94
N ARG A 27 -13.05 10.23 -36.60
CA ARG A 27 -13.60 10.60 -35.28
C ARG A 27 -14.18 9.42 -34.57
N TYR A 28 -13.78 9.28 -33.31
CA TYR A 28 -14.24 8.24 -32.39
C TYR A 28 -14.67 8.86 -31.08
N GLY A 29 -15.87 8.52 -30.60
CA GLY A 29 -16.43 8.97 -29.35
C GLY A 29 -16.71 7.83 -28.39
N GLN A 30 -16.52 8.07 -27.11
CA GLN A 30 -16.92 7.14 -26.05
C GLN A 30 -17.46 7.88 -24.83
N ALA A 31 -18.43 7.23 -24.16
CA ALA A 31 -18.96 7.65 -22.90
C ALA A 31 -19.14 6.44 -21.98
N ASN A 32 -18.89 6.62 -20.68
CA ASN A 32 -19.04 5.55 -19.70
C ASN A 32 -19.67 6.11 -18.44
N LEU A 33 -20.71 5.43 -17.95
CA LEU A 33 -21.26 5.59 -16.62
C LEU A 33 -20.74 4.43 -15.76
N PHE A 34 -20.24 4.71 -14.57
CA PHE A 34 -19.73 3.67 -13.69
C PHE A 34 -20.12 3.90 -12.23
N VAL A 35 -20.22 2.78 -11.53
CA VAL A 35 -20.40 2.74 -10.08
C VAL A 35 -19.37 1.76 -9.53
N THR A 36 -18.60 2.19 -8.52
CA THR A 36 -17.67 1.32 -7.81
C THR A 36 -17.92 1.41 -6.31
N ARG A 37 -17.81 0.30 -5.62
CA ARG A 37 -17.90 0.23 -4.17
C ARG A 37 -16.76 -0.59 -3.61
N TYR A 38 -15.97 0.03 -2.76
CA TYR A 38 -15.04 -0.65 -1.88
C TYR A 38 -15.67 -0.79 -0.50
N HIS A 39 -15.48 -1.96 0.12
CA HIS A 39 -15.93 -2.24 1.47
C HIS A 39 -14.83 -2.99 2.23
N MET A 40 -14.49 -2.52 3.42
CA MET A 40 -13.60 -3.17 4.36
C MET A 40 -14.22 -3.13 5.76
N ARG A 41 -14.16 -4.25 6.47
CA ARG A 41 -14.53 -4.35 7.88
C ARG A 41 -13.53 -5.25 8.59
N ALA A 42 -12.86 -4.71 9.58
CA ALA A 42 -12.00 -5.41 10.51
C ALA A 42 -12.66 -5.45 11.90
N SER A 43 -12.61 -6.57 12.56
CA SER A 43 -13.05 -6.70 13.95
C SER A 43 -12.04 -7.48 14.78
N ALA A 44 -11.82 -7.05 15.99
CA ALA A 44 -10.99 -7.76 16.97
C ALA A 44 -11.76 -7.86 18.30
N LEU A 45 -11.78 -9.06 18.86
CA LEU A 45 -12.33 -9.38 20.16
C LEU A 45 -11.19 -9.89 21.04
N SER A 46 -10.98 -9.29 22.17
CA SER A 46 -10.07 -9.74 23.20
C SER A 46 -10.86 -9.99 24.50
N ARG A 47 -10.71 -11.18 25.05
CA ARG A 47 -11.31 -11.55 26.30
C ARG A 47 -10.22 -12.07 27.24
N ASN A 48 -9.99 -11.38 28.34
CA ASN A 48 -8.98 -11.72 29.32
C ASN A 48 -9.70 -12.02 30.66
N SER A 49 -9.28 -13.08 31.36
CA SER A 49 -9.82 -13.42 32.65
C SER A 49 -8.73 -13.83 33.61
N TYR A 50 -8.80 -13.32 34.84
CA TYR A 50 -7.88 -13.62 35.93
C TYR A 50 -8.65 -14.15 37.14
N GLY A 51 -8.03 -15.06 37.92
CA GLY A 51 -8.63 -15.68 39.09
C GLY A 51 -9.41 -16.96 38.76
N GLU A 52 -9.88 -17.63 39.79
CA GLU A 52 -10.72 -18.83 39.63
C GLU A 52 -12.17 -18.44 39.38
N PRO A 53 -12.84 -19.05 38.38
CA PRO A 53 -14.25 -18.81 38.11
C PRO A 53 -15.09 -19.02 39.36
N ASN A 54 -16.04 -18.13 39.64
CA ASN A 54 -16.94 -18.12 40.80
C ASN A 54 -16.30 -17.74 42.14
N THR A 55 -15.12 -17.15 42.16
CA THR A 55 -14.53 -16.56 43.37
C THR A 55 -14.66 -15.03 43.33
N SER A 56 -14.56 -14.38 44.50
CA SER A 56 -14.54 -12.91 44.60
C SER A 56 -13.32 -12.25 43.94
N THR A 57 -12.30 -13.04 43.60
CA THR A 57 -11.07 -12.62 42.92
C THR A 57 -11.15 -12.75 41.41
N TYR A 58 -12.26 -13.31 40.87
CA TYR A 58 -12.42 -13.44 39.42
C TYR A 58 -12.68 -12.10 38.79
N GLN A 59 -11.79 -11.73 37.87
CA GLN A 59 -11.90 -10.53 37.03
C GLN A 59 -11.94 -10.95 35.55
N ALA A 60 -12.88 -10.41 34.82
CA ALA A 60 -12.94 -10.61 33.38
C ALA A 60 -13.06 -9.26 32.66
N SER A 61 -12.32 -9.12 31.61
CA SER A 61 -12.42 -7.96 30.69
C SER A 61 -12.70 -8.44 29.25
N VAL A 62 -13.61 -7.77 28.59
CA VAL A 62 -13.93 -8.00 27.20
C VAL A 62 -13.75 -6.69 26.46
N SER A 63 -12.94 -6.70 25.43
CA SER A 63 -12.74 -5.58 24.52
C SER A 63 -13.09 -6.02 23.11
N GLU A 64 -14.03 -5.32 22.47
CA GLU A 64 -14.40 -5.52 21.08
C GLU A 64 -14.14 -4.23 20.31
N SER A 65 -13.36 -4.31 19.24
CA SER A 65 -13.15 -3.22 18.30
C SER A 65 -13.65 -3.62 16.92
N VAL A 66 -14.38 -2.72 16.29
CA VAL A 66 -14.85 -2.86 14.90
C VAL A 66 -14.48 -1.61 14.15
N GLN A 67 -13.81 -1.79 13.02
CA GLN A 67 -13.47 -0.72 12.10
C GLN A 67 -14.01 -1.03 10.73
N SER A 68 -14.69 -0.07 10.09
CA SER A 68 -15.15 -0.22 8.72
C SER A 68 -14.83 1.02 7.88
N ASN A 69 -14.42 0.76 6.65
CA ASN A 69 -14.14 1.77 5.65
C ASN A 69 -14.88 1.42 4.35
N ASN A 70 -15.78 2.29 3.95
CA ASN A 70 -16.56 2.13 2.73
C ASN A 70 -16.31 3.34 1.82
N LEU A 71 -16.03 3.08 0.55
CA LEU A 71 -15.94 4.08 -0.50
C LEU A 71 -16.90 3.71 -1.62
N LEU A 72 -17.81 4.64 -1.95
CA LEU A 72 -18.73 4.52 -3.08
C LEU A 72 -18.41 5.64 -4.07
N ASP A 73 -18.13 5.26 -5.31
CA ASP A 73 -17.94 6.20 -6.40
C ASP A 73 -19.04 6.02 -7.45
N VAL A 74 -19.59 7.12 -7.90
CA VAL A 74 -20.51 7.18 -9.04
C VAL A 74 -19.96 8.22 -10.02
N GLY A 75 -19.73 7.83 -11.25
CA GLY A 75 -19.09 8.75 -12.19
C GLY A 75 -19.50 8.57 -13.64
N LEU A 76 -19.36 9.66 -14.35
CA LEU A 76 -19.54 9.77 -15.80
C LEU A 76 -18.23 10.27 -16.41
N ARG A 77 -17.82 9.67 -17.51
CA ARG A 77 -16.68 10.13 -18.32
C ARG A 77 -17.00 10.04 -19.78
N GLY A 78 -16.51 11.02 -20.54
CA GLY A 78 -16.65 11.06 -21.98
C GLY A 78 -15.37 11.52 -22.64
N SER A 79 -15.08 11.03 -23.83
CA SER A 79 -13.96 11.50 -24.64
C SER A 79 -14.28 11.44 -26.12
N LEU A 80 -13.67 12.35 -26.88
CA LEU A 80 -13.69 12.42 -28.32
C LEU A 80 -12.24 12.38 -28.83
N GLU A 81 -11.99 11.49 -29.77
CA GLU A 81 -10.72 11.38 -30.50
C GLU A 81 -10.93 11.84 -31.94
N HIS A 82 -9.98 12.62 -32.44
CA HIS A 82 -9.94 13.05 -33.82
C HIS A 82 -8.55 12.76 -34.42
N ARG A 83 -8.53 12.05 -35.53
CA ARG A 83 -7.32 11.73 -36.29
C ARG A 83 -7.29 12.56 -37.56
N TRP A 84 -6.22 13.32 -37.73
CA TRP A 84 -6.00 14.13 -38.94
C TRP A 84 -4.59 13.88 -39.45
N ALA A 85 -4.50 13.26 -40.61
CA ALA A 85 -3.24 12.84 -41.21
C ALA A 85 -2.38 12.00 -40.26
N ALA A 86 -1.21 12.51 -39.88
CA ALA A 86 -0.30 11.84 -38.93
C ALA A 86 -0.48 12.27 -37.48
N HIS A 87 -1.49 13.10 -37.20
CA HIS A 87 -1.74 13.67 -35.87
C HIS A 87 -3.00 13.09 -35.25
N ARG A 88 -3.00 12.97 -33.95
CA ARG A 88 -4.15 12.54 -33.15
C ARG A 88 -4.41 13.56 -32.06
N TRP A 89 -5.65 13.96 -31.92
CA TRP A 89 -6.14 14.81 -30.85
C TRP A 89 -7.18 14.07 -30.04
N GLN A 90 -7.10 14.18 -28.74
CA GLN A 90 -8.10 13.64 -27.83
C GLN A 90 -8.45 14.68 -26.78
N GLY A 91 -9.75 14.88 -26.56
CA GLY A 91 -10.25 15.69 -25.48
C GLY A 91 -11.36 14.95 -24.75
N GLY A 92 -11.54 15.27 -23.48
CA GLY A 92 -12.58 14.61 -22.71
C GLY A 92 -12.81 15.24 -21.35
N PHE A 93 -13.80 14.70 -20.69
CA PHE A 93 -14.16 15.09 -19.35
C PHE A 93 -14.44 13.86 -18.49
N SER A 94 -14.34 14.03 -17.17
CA SER A 94 -14.89 13.09 -16.20
C SER A 94 -15.46 13.86 -15.00
N TRP A 95 -16.51 13.31 -14.42
CA TRP A 95 -17.05 13.76 -13.15
C TRP A 95 -17.31 12.53 -12.29
N THR A 96 -16.87 12.60 -11.03
CA THR A 96 -17.05 11.51 -10.06
C THR A 96 -17.55 12.10 -8.74
N LEU A 97 -18.60 11.52 -8.20
CA LEU A 97 -19.08 11.71 -6.85
C LEU A 97 -18.51 10.60 -5.98
N HIS A 98 -17.78 10.96 -4.93
CA HIS A 98 -17.24 10.03 -3.95
C HIS A 98 -18.01 10.18 -2.63
N ARG A 99 -18.33 9.04 -1.99
CA ARG A 99 -18.82 8.97 -0.62
C ARG A 99 -17.90 8.11 0.21
N TYR A 100 -17.22 8.72 1.16
CA TYR A 100 -16.38 8.06 2.15
C TYR A 100 -17.18 7.85 3.43
N CYS A 101 -17.20 6.63 3.95
CA CYS A 101 -17.78 6.29 5.24
C CYS A 101 -16.71 5.65 6.11
N LEU A 102 -16.38 6.32 7.21
CA LEU A 102 -15.39 5.89 8.20
C LEU A 102 -16.12 5.59 9.51
N GLU A 103 -16.17 4.33 9.90
CA GLU A 103 -16.87 3.90 11.11
C GLU A 103 -15.92 3.14 12.02
N ALA A 104 -15.90 3.45 13.30
CA ALA A 104 -15.20 2.70 14.31
C ALA A 104 -16.04 2.60 15.57
N THR A 105 -16.05 1.40 16.16
CA THR A 105 -16.69 1.13 17.45
C THR A 105 -15.67 0.45 18.34
N LEU A 106 -15.50 0.96 19.54
CA LEU A 106 -14.76 0.32 20.63
C LEU A 106 -15.73 0.10 21.77
N SER A 107 -15.89 -1.14 22.18
CA SER A 107 -16.68 -1.54 23.35
C SER A 107 -15.78 -2.23 24.35
N GLN A 108 -15.71 -1.72 25.57
CA GLN A 108 -14.94 -2.32 26.65
C GLN A 108 -15.88 -2.59 27.83
N SER A 109 -15.80 -3.79 28.36
CA SER A 109 -16.50 -4.20 29.57
C SER A 109 -15.48 -4.81 30.52
N SER A 110 -15.44 -4.33 31.75
CA SER A 110 -14.62 -4.90 32.79
C SER A 110 -15.50 -5.13 34.04
N ASN A 111 -15.47 -6.32 34.61
CA ASN A 111 -16.20 -6.65 35.83
C ASN A 111 -15.30 -7.25 36.90
N LEU A 112 -15.46 -6.73 38.09
CA LEU A 112 -14.91 -7.30 39.33
C LEU A 112 -15.78 -8.45 39.91
N SER A 113 -16.90 -8.77 39.27
CA SER A 113 -17.81 -9.86 39.71
C SER A 113 -18.60 -10.39 38.49
N ALA A 114 -19.02 -11.65 38.60
CA ALA A 114 -19.48 -12.56 37.54
C ALA A 114 -20.62 -12.12 36.58
N ASN A 115 -21.09 -10.87 36.61
CA ASN A 115 -22.18 -10.40 35.74
C ASN A 115 -21.65 -9.50 34.63
N LEU A 116 -21.34 -10.10 33.48
CA LEU A 116 -20.83 -9.48 32.26
C LEU A 116 -21.89 -8.68 31.44
N GLU A 117 -23.01 -8.27 32.02
CA GLU A 117 -24.16 -7.81 31.24
C GLU A 117 -24.10 -6.36 30.71
N ASN A 118 -23.21 -5.50 31.20
CA ASN A 118 -23.15 -4.12 30.72
C ASN A 118 -21.74 -3.69 30.26
N PRO A 119 -21.57 -3.28 29.00
CA PRO A 119 -20.34 -2.63 28.56
C PRO A 119 -20.16 -1.32 29.32
N THR A 120 -19.11 -1.21 30.10
CA THR A 120 -18.84 -0.06 30.98
C THR A 120 -18.43 1.18 30.17
N GLN A 121 -17.91 0.98 28.96
CA GLN A 121 -17.47 2.07 28.10
C GLN A 121 -17.65 1.70 26.62
N ARG A 122 -18.35 2.57 25.89
CA ARG A 122 -18.55 2.40 24.45
C ARG A 122 -18.25 3.71 23.73
N SER A 123 -17.32 3.67 22.80
CA SER A 123 -17.08 4.77 21.89
C SER A 123 -17.53 4.39 20.46
N PHE A 124 -18.16 5.34 19.80
CA PHE A 124 -18.60 5.19 18.41
C PHE A 124 -18.23 6.43 17.63
N SER A 125 -17.64 6.24 16.48
CA SER A 125 -17.41 7.30 15.51
C SER A 125 -17.92 6.87 14.14
N ASN A 126 -18.68 7.78 13.51
CA ASN A 126 -19.18 7.62 12.16
C ASN A 126 -19.01 8.96 11.44
N GLN A 127 -18.17 8.96 10.41
CA GLN A 127 -17.95 10.12 9.59
C GLN A 127 -18.28 9.81 8.14
N GLN A 128 -19.08 10.67 7.53
CA GLN A 128 -19.41 10.58 6.11
C GLN A 128 -18.94 11.85 5.41
N LEU A 129 -18.13 11.69 4.39
CA LEU A 129 -17.60 12.78 3.58
C LEU A 129 -18.02 12.58 2.13
N TRP A 130 -18.63 13.62 1.56
CA TRP A 130 -19.00 13.67 0.15
C TRP A 130 -18.05 14.59 -0.59
N THR A 131 -17.54 14.14 -1.72
CA THR A 131 -16.62 14.94 -2.53
C THR A 131 -16.95 14.80 -3.99
N HIS A 132 -16.68 15.86 -4.76
CA HIS A 132 -16.84 15.88 -6.21
C HIS A 132 -15.50 16.08 -6.87
N GLU A 133 -15.18 15.23 -7.83
CA GLU A 133 -14.02 15.39 -8.70
C GLU A 133 -14.47 15.62 -10.14
N GLY A 134 -14.21 16.80 -10.67
CA GLY A 134 -14.43 17.17 -12.06
C GLY A 134 -13.11 17.29 -12.80
N VAL A 135 -13.05 16.80 -14.03
CA VAL A 135 -11.85 16.84 -14.86
C VAL A 135 -12.19 17.22 -16.27
N LEU A 136 -11.39 18.10 -16.84
CA LEU A 136 -11.31 18.36 -18.28
C LEU A 136 -9.88 18.10 -18.76
N TYR A 137 -9.71 17.50 -19.92
CA TYR A 137 -8.40 17.28 -20.48
C TYR A 137 -8.38 17.40 -22.00
N GLY A 138 -7.23 17.78 -22.51
CA GLY A 138 -6.91 17.78 -23.93
C GLY A 138 -5.47 17.31 -24.14
N GLU A 139 -5.25 16.45 -25.13
CA GLU A 139 -3.94 15.94 -25.48
C GLU A 139 -3.82 15.73 -26.99
N GLY A 140 -2.58 15.79 -27.48
CA GLY A 140 -2.28 15.58 -28.88
C GLY A 140 -1.01 14.76 -29.07
N ASP A 141 -1.03 13.91 -30.08
CA ASP A 141 0.15 13.19 -30.61
C ASP A 141 0.52 13.75 -31.96
N PHE A 142 1.77 14.21 -32.08
CA PHE A 142 2.29 14.91 -33.26
C PHE A 142 3.47 14.15 -33.83
N ARG A 143 3.42 13.87 -35.09
CA ARG A 143 4.60 13.44 -35.87
C ARG A 143 5.28 14.66 -36.45
N LEU A 144 6.33 15.16 -35.79
CA LEU A 144 7.05 16.36 -36.20
C LEU A 144 7.96 16.11 -37.39
N SER A 145 8.54 14.90 -37.47
CA SER A 145 9.35 14.43 -38.59
C SER A 145 9.26 12.89 -38.68
N PRO A 146 9.87 12.27 -39.70
CA PRO A 146 9.95 10.81 -39.77
C PRO A 146 10.61 10.17 -38.55
N THR A 147 11.52 10.91 -37.87
CA THR A 147 12.32 10.44 -36.73
C THR A 147 11.90 11.02 -35.38
N VAL A 148 10.99 12.02 -35.36
CA VAL A 148 10.59 12.71 -34.11
C VAL A 148 9.08 12.66 -33.96
N ARG A 149 8.65 12.15 -32.81
CA ARG A 149 7.26 12.17 -32.34
C ARG A 149 7.18 12.90 -31.00
N MET A 150 6.13 13.67 -30.82
CA MET A 150 5.87 14.39 -29.59
C MET A 150 4.41 14.16 -29.18
N SER A 151 4.18 13.88 -27.94
CA SER A 151 2.86 13.92 -27.33
C SER A 151 2.83 14.98 -26.22
N GLY A 152 1.70 15.64 -26.05
CA GLY A 152 1.54 16.65 -25.01
C GLY A 152 0.09 16.91 -24.71
N GLY A 153 -0.19 17.28 -23.47
CA GLY A 153 -1.53 17.56 -23.01
C GLY A 153 -1.58 18.20 -21.63
N VAL A 154 -2.76 18.66 -21.30
CA VAL A 154 -3.06 19.24 -19.97
C VAL A 154 -4.36 18.65 -19.47
N ARG A 155 -4.37 18.27 -18.19
CA ARG A 155 -5.56 17.89 -17.44
C ARG A 155 -5.81 18.97 -16.38
N LEU A 156 -7.03 19.51 -16.36
CA LEU A 156 -7.52 20.42 -15.35
C LEU A 156 -8.46 19.65 -14.44
N ALA A 157 -8.14 19.54 -13.17
CA ALA A 157 -8.94 18.86 -12.18
C ALA A 157 -9.50 19.86 -11.17
N LEU A 158 -10.78 19.73 -10.85
CA LEU A 158 -11.47 20.46 -9.80
C LEU A 158 -11.92 19.44 -8.77
N PHE A 159 -11.50 19.59 -7.53
CA PHE A 159 -11.93 18.75 -6.41
C PHE A 159 -12.62 19.60 -5.36
N LEU A 160 -13.84 19.23 -5.03
CA LEU A 160 -14.68 19.93 -4.05
C LEU A 160 -14.96 19.02 -2.87
N VAL A 161 -14.68 19.52 -1.67
CA VAL A 161 -14.91 18.83 -0.40
C VAL A 161 -15.41 19.84 0.62
N GLU A 162 -16.56 19.57 1.23
CA GLU A 162 -17.20 20.50 2.18
C GLU A 162 -17.30 21.93 1.61
N GLN A 163 -16.61 22.88 2.21
CA GLN A 163 -16.58 24.29 1.76
C GLN A 163 -15.26 24.64 1.04
N LYS A 164 -14.43 23.63 0.67
CA LYS A 164 -13.12 23.85 0.05
C LYS A 164 -13.06 23.32 -1.37
N GLY A 165 -12.53 24.13 -2.27
CA GLY A 165 -12.21 23.73 -3.64
C GLY A 165 -10.70 23.68 -3.87
N TYR A 166 -10.23 22.70 -4.63
CA TYR A 166 -8.87 22.57 -5.08
C TYR A 166 -8.83 22.46 -6.59
N VAL A 167 -7.94 23.22 -7.23
CA VAL A 167 -7.68 23.14 -8.67
C VAL A 167 -6.32 22.53 -8.91
N GLY A 168 -6.29 21.49 -9.72
CA GLY A 168 -5.06 20.82 -10.19
C GLY A 168 -4.82 21.10 -11.65
N ILE A 169 -3.63 21.64 -12.00
CA ILE A 169 -3.17 21.78 -13.38
C ILE A 169 -2.08 20.72 -13.58
N GLU A 170 -2.33 19.78 -14.49
CA GLU A 170 -1.55 18.57 -14.69
C GLU A 170 -1.02 18.50 -16.14
N PRO A 171 0.05 19.26 -16.45
CA PRO A 171 0.72 19.15 -17.75
C PRO A 171 1.45 17.81 -17.85
N ARG A 172 1.47 17.28 -19.08
CA ARG A 172 2.25 16.10 -19.43
C ARG A 172 2.77 16.25 -20.86
N TRP A 173 3.97 15.79 -21.08
CA TRP A 173 4.55 15.72 -22.42
C TRP A 173 5.53 14.56 -22.52
N ALA A 174 5.70 14.06 -23.74
CA ALA A 174 6.75 13.11 -24.07
C ALA A 174 7.25 13.39 -25.47
N MET A 175 8.55 13.23 -25.67
CA MET A 175 9.21 13.37 -26.97
C MET A 175 10.02 12.11 -27.22
N MET A 176 9.79 11.49 -28.36
CA MET A 176 10.55 10.35 -28.84
C MET A 176 11.35 10.76 -30.06
N TRP A 177 12.62 10.47 -30.06
CA TRP A 177 13.55 10.70 -31.17
C TRP A 177 14.19 9.38 -31.58
N GLN A 178 14.19 9.10 -32.87
CA GLN A 178 14.80 7.91 -33.47
C GLN A 178 16.01 8.34 -34.33
N PRO A 179 17.22 8.49 -33.70
CA PRO A 179 18.41 8.98 -34.40
C PRO A 179 18.92 8.00 -35.44
N PHE A 180 18.79 6.71 -35.21
CA PHE A 180 19.24 5.63 -36.09
C PHE A 180 18.18 4.54 -36.15
N PRO A 181 18.16 3.71 -37.21
CA PRO A 181 17.30 2.53 -37.27
C PRO A 181 17.49 1.64 -36.03
N GLY A 182 16.41 1.31 -35.36
CA GLY A 182 16.42 0.47 -34.16
C GLY A 182 16.76 1.20 -32.86
N VAL A 183 17.26 2.44 -32.86
CA VAL A 183 17.57 3.21 -31.64
C VAL A 183 16.49 4.26 -31.43
N HIS A 184 15.94 4.32 -30.22
CA HIS A 184 15.00 5.37 -29.82
C HIS A 184 15.41 5.96 -28.47
N VAL A 185 15.26 7.27 -28.37
CA VAL A 185 15.48 8.06 -27.14
C VAL A 185 14.17 8.74 -26.80
N GLN A 186 13.73 8.62 -25.58
CA GLN A 186 12.50 9.26 -25.12
C GLN A 186 12.74 10.06 -23.85
N ALA A 187 12.24 11.27 -23.82
CA ALA A 187 12.15 12.09 -22.62
C ALA A 187 10.68 12.38 -22.31
N SER A 188 10.31 12.35 -21.04
CA SER A 188 8.95 12.68 -20.64
C SER A 188 8.89 13.42 -19.30
N TYR A 189 7.79 14.15 -19.11
CA TYR A 189 7.43 14.80 -17.87
C TYR A 189 5.94 14.71 -17.64
N ALA A 190 5.54 14.48 -16.36
CA ALA A 190 4.16 14.49 -15.96
C ALA A 190 4.00 15.07 -14.55
N ARG A 191 2.98 15.92 -14.36
CA ARG A 191 2.47 16.34 -13.07
C ARG A 191 1.13 15.68 -12.80
N GLN A 192 0.91 15.24 -11.57
CA GLN A 192 -0.32 14.60 -11.14
C GLN A 192 -0.71 15.06 -9.74
N HIS A 193 -2.03 15.16 -9.49
CA HIS A 193 -2.60 15.35 -8.17
C HIS A 193 -3.39 14.11 -7.76
N GLN A 194 -3.40 13.83 -6.46
CA GLN A 194 -4.17 12.73 -5.88
C GLN A 194 -5.06 13.30 -4.78
N TYR A 195 -6.37 13.07 -4.90
CA TYR A 195 -7.39 13.60 -4.03
C TYR A 195 -7.92 12.56 -3.04
N SER A 196 -7.75 11.28 -3.33
CA SER A 196 -8.08 10.15 -2.46
C SER A 196 -6.80 9.51 -1.96
N HIS A 197 -6.66 9.31 -0.64
CA HIS A 197 -5.44 8.84 -0.01
C HIS A 197 -5.69 7.52 0.69
N LEU A 198 -4.76 6.59 0.54
CA LEU A 198 -4.74 5.34 1.28
C LEU A 198 -3.80 5.50 2.47
N LEU A 199 -4.35 5.54 3.66
CA LEU A 199 -3.60 5.61 4.91
C LEU A 199 -3.28 4.21 5.38
N SER A 200 -2.00 3.88 5.46
CA SER A 200 -1.51 2.61 5.95
C SER A 200 -0.97 2.78 7.37
N GLU A 201 -1.56 2.06 8.30
CA GLU A 201 -1.14 2.02 9.70
C GLU A 201 -0.34 0.75 10.00
N SER A 202 -0.69 -0.34 9.32
CA SER A 202 -0.17 -1.65 9.70
C SER A 202 1.23 -1.92 9.13
N TYR A 203 2.04 -2.53 9.96
CA TYR A 203 3.31 -3.15 9.56
C TYR A 203 3.11 -4.39 8.67
N ILE A 204 1.86 -4.84 8.51
CA ILE A 204 1.44 -6.01 7.78
C ILE A 204 0.73 -5.54 6.51
N ASN A 205 0.99 -6.19 5.38
CA ASN A 205 0.27 -5.94 4.11
C ASN A 205 -1.15 -6.54 4.15
N LEU A 206 -1.95 -6.12 5.13
CA LEU A 206 -3.36 -6.48 5.19
C LEU A 206 -4.20 -5.36 4.57
N PRO A 207 -5.36 -5.66 3.98
CA PRO A 207 -6.27 -4.65 3.44
C PRO A 207 -7.03 -3.92 4.56
N THR A 208 -6.31 -3.53 5.62
CA THR A 208 -6.80 -2.70 6.74
C THR A 208 -6.56 -1.21 6.52
N ASP A 209 -5.88 -0.88 5.42
CA ASP A 209 -5.60 0.49 5.05
C ASP A 209 -6.91 1.25 4.78
N THR A 210 -6.96 2.51 5.21
CA THR A 210 -8.17 3.33 5.19
C THR A 210 -8.13 4.36 4.07
N TRP A 211 -9.13 4.36 3.22
CA TRP A 211 -9.33 5.39 2.20
C TRP A 211 -9.95 6.64 2.79
N VAL A 212 -9.29 7.78 2.59
CA VAL A 212 -9.75 9.11 3.02
C VAL A 212 -9.61 10.12 1.88
N PRO A 213 -10.47 11.15 1.81
CA PRO A 213 -10.31 12.23 0.84
C PRO A 213 -9.28 13.27 1.32
N SER A 214 -8.83 14.12 0.41
CA SER A 214 -8.34 15.45 0.77
C SER A 214 -9.46 16.24 1.45
N THR A 215 -9.11 17.08 2.42
CA THR A 215 -10.08 17.89 3.18
C THR A 215 -9.66 19.37 3.19
N ALA A 216 -10.37 20.22 3.92
CA ALA A 216 -9.97 21.61 4.07
C ALA A 216 -8.60 21.76 4.73
N ARG A 217 -8.20 20.82 5.60
CA ARG A 217 -6.92 20.79 6.31
C ARG A 217 -5.83 20.01 5.54
N LEU A 218 -6.20 18.95 4.84
CA LEU A 218 -5.31 18.03 4.14
C LEU A 218 -5.34 18.29 2.64
N ARG A 219 -4.33 19.03 2.15
CA ARG A 219 -4.22 19.36 0.73
C ARG A 219 -3.98 18.12 -0.13
N PRO A 220 -4.44 18.12 -1.40
CA PRO A 220 -4.14 17.05 -2.34
C PRO A 220 -2.65 16.78 -2.45
N MET A 221 -2.28 15.51 -2.53
CA MET A 221 -0.90 15.12 -2.87
C MET A 221 -0.58 15.53 -4.30
N ARG A 222 0.67 15.92 -4.54
CA ARG A 222 1.18 16.27 -5.87
C ARG A 222 2.46 15.52 -6.14
N SER A 223 2.59 15.00 -7.35
CA SER A 223 3.86 14.47 -7.85
C SER A 223 4.25 15.11 -9.17
N ASP A 224 5.54 15.38 -9.31
CA ASP A 224 6.22 15.81 -10.52
C ASP A 224 7.24 14.73 -10.88
N GLN A 225 7.17 14.15 -12.09
CA GLN A 225 8.06 13.08 -12.53
C GLN A 225 8.64 13.40 -13.89
N GLY A 226 9.97 13.26 -14.02
CA GLY A 226 10.70 13.27 -15.28
C GLY A 226 11.31 11.91 -15.55
N THR A 227 11.32 11.48 -16.82
CA THR A 227 11.98 10.25 -17.26
C THR A 227 12.83 10.50 -18.50
N LEU A 228 13.92 9.74 -18.63
CA LEU A 228 14.73 9.67 -19.83
C LEU A 228 15.04 8.21 -20.11
N SER A 229 14.71 7.76 -21.32
CA SER A 229 14.96 6.39 -21.73
C SER A 229 15.69 6.31 -23.05
N ILE A 230 16.48 5.25 -23.22
CA ILE A 230 17.10 4.85 -24.46
C ILE A 230 16.75 3.38 -24.70
N GLY A 231 16.33 3.08 -25.92
CA GLY A 231 16.01 1.72 -26.34
C GLY A 231 16.68 1.37 -27.64
N TYR A 232 16.95 0.08 -27.80
CA TYR A 232 17.53 -0.49 -29.00
C TYR A 232 16.75 -1.75 -29.41
N GLU A 233 16.18 -1.70 -30.61
CA GLU A 233 15.58 -2.85 -31.28
C GLU A 233 16.59 -3.40 -32.29
N GLY A 234 17.34 -4.40 -31.88
CA GLY A 234 18.39 -5.00 -32.68
C GLY A 234 17.88 -6.04 -33.66
N VAL A 235 18.74 -6.38 -34.62
CA VAL A 235 18.50 -7.51 -35.51
C VAL A 235 18.35 -8.82 -34.73
N HIS A 236 17.66 -9.79 -35.31
CA HIS A 236 17.42 -11.12 -34.72
C HIS A 236 16.56 -11.14 -33.43
N GLY A 237 15.71 -10.13 -33.22
CA GLY A 237 14.76 -10.10 -32.09
C GLY A 237 15.40 -9.82 -30.73
N CYS A 238 16.50 -9.07 -30.70
CA CYS A 238 17.07 -8.51 -29.46
C CYS A 238 16.44 -7.12 -29.22
N HIS A 239 16.01 -6.91 -27.98
CA HIS A 239 15.51 -5.62 -27.50
C HIS A 239 16.21 -5.27 -26.19
N PHE A 240 16.74 -4.07 -26.08
CA PHE A 240 17.36 -3.53 -24.89
C PHE A 240 16.76 -2.16 -24.60
N SER A 241 16.44 -1.89 -23.36
CA SER A 241 16.07 -0.54 -22.93
C SER A 241 16.64 -0.21 -21.57
N MET A 242 16.93 1.05 -21.37
CA MET A 242 17.36 1.62 -20.10
C MET A 242 16.58 2.90 -19.88
N GLU A 243 15.96 3.03 -18.72
CA GLU A 243 15.21 4.22 -18.33
C GLU A 243 15.69 4.72 -16.97
N GLY A 244 15.98 6.03 -16.88
CA GLY A 244 16.20 6.73 -15.63
C GLY A 244 15.01 7.61 -15.31
N TYR A 245 14.61 7.67 -14.04
CA TYR A 245 13.51 8.52 -13.60
C TYR A 245 13.82 9.24 -12.29
N TYR A 246 13.20 10.42 -12.15
CA TYR A 246 13.18 11.18 -10.90
C TYR A 246 11.75 11.67 -10.64
N LYS A 247 11.23 11.37 -9.44
CA LYS A 247 9.90 11.75 -8.98
C LYS A 247 9.99 12.51 -7.68
N GLN A 248 9.42 13.71 -7.64
CA GLN A 248 9.24 14.51 -6.44
C GLN A 248 7.79 14.47 -5.99
N MET A 249 7.56 14.23 -4.70
CA MET A 249 6.23 14.14 -4.11
C MET A 249 6.07 15.20 -3.01
N ARG A 250 4.90 15.84 -2.95
CA ARG A 250 4.53 16.87 -1.97
C ARG A 250 3.18 16.57 -1.37
N ASN A 251 2.95 17.07 -0.15
CA ASN A 251 1.73 16.87 0.62
C ASN A 251 1.43 15.38 0.85
N LEU A 252 2.47 14.57 1.05
CA LEU A 252 2.30 13.18 1.47
C LEU A 252 1.68 13.15 2.86
N LEU A 253 0.80 12.18 3.11
CA LEU A 253 0.15 11.97 4.40
C LEU A 253 0.73 10.75 5.10
N ALA A 254 0.92 10.85 6.40
CA ALA A 254 1.28 9.74 7.27
C ALA A 254 0.71 9.95 8.68
N TYR A 255 0.52 8.87 9.42
CA TYR A 255 0.21 8.97 10.85
C TYR A 255 1.43 9.46 11.62
N LYS A 256 1.20 10.31 12.62
CA LYS A 256 2.21 10.73 13.61
C LYS A 256 2.69 9.52 14.40
N ASP A 257 3.90 9.62 14.99
CA ASP A 257 4.51 8.47 15.68
C ASP A 257 3.72 8.00 16.92
N ASP A 258 2.99 8.90 17.58
CA ASP A 258 2.30 8.63 18.85
C ASP A 258 0.83 8.22 18.69
N PHE A 259 0.35 7.98 17.46
CA PHE A 259 -1.05 7.70 17.22
C PHE A 259 -1.30 6.29 16.68
N HIS A 260 -2.21 5.59 17.37
CA HIS A 260 -2.82 4.36 16.89
C HIS A 260 -4.28 4.62 16.50
N VAL A 261 -4.70 4.12 15.34
CA VAL A 261 -6.07 4.35 14.82
C VAL A 261 -7.08 3.39 15.45
N ILE A 262 -6.60 2.33 16.10
CA ILE A 262 -7.50 1.30 16.64
C ILE A 262 -8.52 1.94 17.58
N GLY A 263 -9.79 1.91 17.16
CA GLY A 263 -10.95 2.24 17.96
C GLY A 263 -11.61 3.61 17.77
N SER A 264 -11.04 4.56 17.04
CA SER A 264 -11.70 5.87 16.79
C SER A 264 -11.24 6.58 15.53
N PHE A 265 -12.18 6.97 14.69
CA PHE A 265 -11.98 7.94 13.62
C PHE A 265 -12.31 9.39 14.04
N ALA A 266 -12.62 9.63 15.32
CA ALA A 266 -12.78 10.99 15.79
C ALA A 266 -11.47 11.76 15.57
N ASN A 267 -11.57 12.98 15.01
CA ASN A 267 -10.43 13.86 14.73
C ASN A 267 -9.28 13.16 13.97
N TRP A 268 -9.59 12.26 13.04
CA TRP A 268 -8.58 11.51 12.30
C TRP A 268 -7.57 12.40 11.57
N GLU A 269 -7.99 13.59 11.11
CA GLU A 269 -7.10 14.56 10.45
C GLU A 269 -5.98 15.05 11.36
N GLU A 270 -6.24 15.19 12.66
CA GLU A 270 -5.26 15.66 13.65
C GLU A 270 -4.17 14.62 13.96
N LYS A 271 -4.48 13.35 13.66
CA LYS A 271 -3.55 12.22 13.78
C LYS A 271 -2.56 12.13 12.63
N LEU A 272 -2.76 12.95 11.58
CA LEU A 272 -1.94 12.94 10.39
C LEU A 272 -0.95 14.10 10.38
N THR A 273 0.17 13.88 9.73
CA THR A 273 1.16 14.87 9.39
C THR A 273 1.38 14.93 7.90
N VAL A 274 1.78 16.10 7.41
CA VAL A 274 2.02 16.37 5.99
C VAL A 274 3.51 16.42 5.71
N GLY A 275 3.95 15.71 4.68
CA GLY A 275 5.36 15.63 4.33
C GLY A 275 5.64 15.69 2.85
N LYS A 276 6.87 15.40 2.51
CA LYS A 276 7.40 15.32 1.15
C LYS A 276 8.18 14.03 0.96
N GLY A 277 8.39 13.64 -0.29
CA GLY A 277 9.19 12.48 -0.64
C GLY A 277 9.80 12.62 -2.01
N GLN A 278 10.72 11.74 -2.30
CA GLN A 278 11.31 11.57 -3.62
C GLN A 278 11.48 10.09 -3.93
N ALA A 279 11.45 9.77 -5.22
CA ALA A 279 11.81 8.46 -5.70
C ALA A 279 12.61 8.62 -7.00
N TYR A 280 13.69 7.85 -7.14
CA TYR A 280 14.52 7.88 -8.35
C TYR A 280 15.14 6.50 -8.57
N GLY A 281 15.49 6.24 -9.80
CA GLY A 281 16.07 4.94 -10.11
C GLY A 281 16.41 4.80 -11.58
N VAL A 282 16.96 3.62 -11.88
CA VAL A 282 17.27 3.20 -13.23
C VAL A 282 16.69 1.79 -13.44
N GLU A 283 16.07 1.60 -14.58
CA GLU A 283 15.47 0.34 -14.99
C GLU A 283 16.14 -0.15 -16.27
N TRP A 284 16.48 -1.44 -16.34
CA TRP A 284 17.02 -2.09 -17.51
C TRP A 284 16.11 -3.21 -17.93
N LEU A 285 15.90 -3.34 -19.20
CA LEU A 285 15.20 -4.45 -19.81
C LEU A 285 16.04 -5.01 -20.96
N ALA A 286 16.30 -6.30 -20.91
CA ALA A 286 16.87 -7.06 -22.02
C ALA A 286 15.88 -8.15 -22.41
N ARG A 287 15.47 -8.19 -23.68
CA ARG A 287 14.55 -9.21 -24.22
C ARG A 287 15.14 -9.81 -25.47
N LYS A 288 15.05 -11.11 -25.57
CA LYS A 288 15.43 -11.88 -26.74
C LYS A 288 14.27 -12.74 -27.20
N GLU A 289 13.90 -12.60 -28.45
CA GLU A 289 12.94 -13.47 -29.12
C GLU A 289 13.66 -14.27 -30.22
N ALA A 290 13.54 -15.58 -30.14
CA ALA A 290 14.02 -16.50 -31.14
C ALA A 290 12.88 -17.42 -31.61
N ARG A 291 13.09 -18.17 -32.66
CA ARG A 291 12.05 -19.02 -33.27
C ARG A 291 11.36 -19.98 -32.29
N ARG A 292 12.11 -20.51 -31.34
CA ARG A 292 11.62 -21.54 -30.40
C ARG A 292 11.66 -21.13 -28.94
N TRP A 293 12.30 -20.02 -28.60
CA TRP A 293 12.39 -19.56 -27.23
C TRP A 293 12.38 -18.05 -27.14
N SER A 294 11.93 -17.55 -26.02
CA SER A 294 12.05 -16.14 -25.65
C SER A 294 12.52 -16.02 -24.22
N ALA A 295 13.30 -14.99 -23.93
CA ALA A 295 13.75 -14.66 -22.60
C ALA A 295 13.66 -13.16 -22.38
N SER A 296 13.31 -12.74 -21.16
CA SER A 296 13.30 -11.35 -20.75
C SER A 296 13.89 -11.21 -19.36
N LEU A 297 14.82 -10.28 -19.21
CA LEU A 297 15.46 -9.91 -17.94
C LEU A 297 15.20 -8.44 -17.69
N GLY A 298 14.42 -8.15 -16.67
CA GLY A 298 14.23 -6.80 -16.13
C GLY A 298 14.99 -6.64 -14.82
N TYR A 299 15.70 -5.52 -14.66
CA TYR A 299 16.35 -5.15 -13.42
C TYR A 299 16.06 -3.69 -13.09
N THR A 300 15.63 -3.44 -11.85
CA THR A 300 15.38 -2.09 -11.33
C THR A 300 16.28 -1.84 -10.14
N LEU A 301 16.98 -0.71 -10.18
CA LEU A 301 17.70 -0.14 -9.05
C LEU A 301 17.02 1.18 -8.68
N SER A 302 16.42 1.26 -7.50
CA SER A 302 15.60 2.41 -7.11
C SER A 302 15.75 2.80 -5.65
N TRP A 303 15.51 4.08 -5.38
CA TRP A 303 15.47 4.67 -4.04
C TRP A 303 14.15 5.40 -3.88
N SER A 304 13.55 5.28 -2.72
CA SER A 304 12.34 6.00 -2.35
C SER A 304 12.42 6.43 -0.90
N ASP A 305 12.41 7.71 -0.65
CA ASP A 305 12.46 8.28 0.70
C ASP A 305 11.32 9.26 0.97
N ARG A 306 11.08 9.50 2.26
CA ARG A 306 10.06 10.40 2.78
C ARG A 306 10.62 11.25 3.90
N GLN A 307 10.00 12.41 4.12
CA GLN A 307 10.35 13.34 5.17
C GLN A 307 9.10 14.05 5.69
N PHE A 308 8.87 14.01 7.00
CA PHE A 308 7.76 14.66 7.70
C PHE A 308 8.34 15.42 8.89
N ALA A 309 7.82 16.59 9.19
CA ALA A 309 8.34 17.40 10.31
C ALA A 309 8.13 16.72 11.68
N GLU A 310 7.02 16.02 11.86
CA GLU A 310 6.58 15.41 13.12
C GLU A 310 6.90 13.91 13.21
N ILE A 311 7.67 13.37 12.26
CA ILE A 311 8.10 11.97 12.26
C ILE A 311 9.62 11.94 12.22
N ASP A 312 10.25 11.11 13.06
CA ASP A 312 11.71 10.91 13.14
C ASP A 312 12.48 12.25 13.26
N ASN A 313 11.94 13.20 14.02
CA ASN A 313 12.53 14.54 14.21
C ASN A 313 12.80 15.29 12.90
N GLY A 314 11.96 15.11 11.89
CA GLY A 314 12.10 15.77 10.60
C GLY A 314 13.19 15.18 9.69
N ARG A 315 13.79 14.05 10.05
CA ARG A 315 14.83 13.39 9.25
C ARG A 315 14.21 12.65 8.06
N ARG A 316 15.01 12.41 7.02
CA ARG A 316 14.62 11.55 5.93
C ARG A 316 14.75 10.08 6.33
N PHE A 317 13.79 9.27 5.91
CA PHE A 317 13.76 7.83 6.12
C PHE A 317 13.31 7.11 4.85
N PRO A 318 13.71 5.84 4.64
CA PRO A 318 13.28 5.08 3.49
C PRO A 318 11.76 4.85 3.52
N SER A 319 11.13 4.88 2.35
CA SER A 319 9.74 4.46 2.22
C SER A 319 9.60 2.99 2.60
N ARG A 320 8.44 2.58 3.13
CA ARG A 320 8.12 1.17 3.38
C ARG A 320 8.40 0.28 2.15
N TYR A 321 8.17 0.78 0.95
CA TYR A 321 8.35 0.08 -0.31
C TYR A 321 9.66 0.44 -1.02
N ASP A 322 10.69 0.90 -0.28
CA ASP A 322 12.04 1.10 -0.84
C ASP A 322 12.71 -0.27 -1.07
N ASN A 323 12.23 -0.97 -2.09
CA ASN A 323 12.83 -2.22 -2.55
C ASN A 323 13.96 -1.88 -3.52
N ARG A 324 15.17 -1.71 -2.99
CA ARG A 324 16.35 -1.23 -3.70
C ARG A 324 16.64 -1.98 -4.99
N HIS A 325 16.53 -3.29 -4.96
CA HIS A 325 16.83 -4.18 -6.08
C HIS A 325 15.61 -5.01 -6.43
N LYS A 326 15.20 -5.00 -7.70
CA LYS A 326 14.17 -5.90 -8.23
C LYS A 326 14.69 -6.54 -9.50
N VAL A 327 14.52 -7.85 -9.62
CA VAL A 327 14.86 -8.63 -10.81
C VAL A 327 13.66 -9.46 -11.22
N ASN A 328 13.34 -9.42 -12.50
CA ASN A 328 12.32 -10.27 -13.11
C ASN A 328 12.95 -10.98 -14.31
N LEU A 329 13.00 -12.29 -14.24
CA LEU A 329 13.47 -13.14 -15.33
C LEU A 329 12.31 -13.99 -15.82
N THR A 330 12.00 -13.93 -17.10
CA THR A 330 11.03 -14.82 -17.74
C THR A 330 11.68 -15.56 -18.86
N PHE A 331 11.30 -16.83 -19.02
CA PHE A 331 11.78 -17.70 -20.07
C PHE A 331 10.60 -18.52 -20.60
N SER A 332 10.51 -18.64 -21.92
CA SER A 332 9.55 -19.51 -22.58
C SER A 332 10.29 -20.28 -23.69
N GLN A 333 10.00 -21.58 -23.80
CA GLN A 333 10.58 -22.44 -24.82
C GLN A 333 9.52 -23.41 -25.39
N LYS A 334 9.35 -23.40 -26.70
CA LYS A 334 8.56 -24.39 -27.42
C LYS A 334 9.39 -25.66 -27.53
N LEU A 335 9.10 -26.63 -26.66
CA LEU A 335 9.74 -27.95 -26.68
C LEU A 335 9.31 -28.75 -27.93
N SER A 336 8.05 -28.54 -28.34
CA SER A 336 7.50 -29.09 -29.57
C SER A 336 6.39 -28.16 -30.09
N GLN A 337 5.74 -28.54 -31.20
CA GLN A 337 4.57 -27.82 -31.70
C GLN A 337 3.35 -27.88 -30.74
N LYS A 338 3.38 -28.83 -29.78
CA LYS A 338 2.27 -29.09 -28.85
C LYS A 338 2.62 -28.78 -27.40
N VAL A 339 3.89 -28.53 -27.08
CA VAL A 339 4.33 -28.35 -25.69
C VAL A 339 5.22 -27.13 -25.59
N GLU A 340 4.90 -26.27 -24.62
CA GLU A 340 5.67 -25.08 -24.27
C GLU A 340 6.03 -25.11 -22.78
N LEU A 341 7.32 -24.90 -22.47
CA LEU A 341 7.83 -24.71 -21.12
C LEU A 341 7.91 -23.22 -20.83
N THR A 342 7.43 -22.80 -19.67
CA THR A 342 7.59 -21.44 -19.16
C THR A 342 8.24 -21.44 -17.79
N ALA A 343 9.10 -20.47 -17.53
CA ALA A 343 9.69 -20.23 -16.22
C ALA A 343 9.69 -18.74 -15.92
N ALA A 344 9.37 -18.37 -14.69
CA ALA A 344 9.41 -17.01 -14.22
C ALA A 344 10.09 -16.95 -12.85
N TRP A 345 11.14 -16.16 -12.74
CA TRP A 345 11.83 -15.92 -11.48
C TRP A 345 11.77 -14.43 -11.13
N THR A 346 11.39 -14.18 -9.89
CA THR A 346 11.28 -12.82 -9.35
C THR A 346 12.11 -12.72 -8.09
N TYR A 347 12.86 -11.63 -7.97
CA TYR A 347 13.57 -11.22 -6.77
C TYR A 347 13.24 -9.77 -6.43
N SER A 348 13.10 -9.47 -5.16
CA SER A 348 12.96 -8.10 -4.65
C SER A 348 13.63 -8.00 -3.29
N SER A 349 14.40 -6.94 -3.07
CA SER A 349 14.81 -6.55 -1.72
C SER A 349 13.59 -6.43 -0.81
N GLY A 350 13.74 -6.75 0.48
CA GLY A 350 12.64 -6.70 1.43
C GLY A 350 12.08 -5.29 1.64
N ASN A 351 10.84 -5.22 2.06
CA ASN A 351 10.21 -3.97 2.51
C ASN A 351 10.85 -3.47 3.81
N HIS A 352 10.73 -2.17 4.06
CA HIS A 352 11.17 -1.57 5.31
C HIS A 352 10.02 -1.54 6.32
N LEU A 353 10.37 -1.75 7.59
CA LEU A 353 9.46 -1.69 8.74
C LEU A 353 10.05 -0.84 9.85
N THR A 354 9.21 -0.31 10.72
CA THR A 354 9.64 0.28 11.99
C THR A 354 9.53 -0.77 13.08
N LEU A 355 10.66 -1.11 13.70
CA LEU A 355 10.69 -2.00 14.85
C LEU A 355 11.22 -1.25 16.05
N SER A 356 10.72 -1.57 17.25
CA SER A 356 11.31 -1.07 18.48
C SER A 356 12.72 -1.63 18.65
N VAL A 357 13.62 -0.79 19.11
CA VAL A 357 15.03 -1.14 19.30
C VAL A 357 15.24 -1.65 20.72
N GLU A 358 14.53 -1.06 21.66
CA GLU A 358 14.62 -1.34 23.09
C GLU A 358 13.27 -1.18 23.77
N ASN A 359 13.06 -1.92 24.85
CA ASN A 359 12.01 -1.67 25.84
C ASN A 359 12.66 -1.05 27.05
N TYR A 360 12.09 0.01 27.57
CA TYR A 360 12.50 0.59 28.82
C TYR A 360 11.28 0.80 29.72
N GLU A 361 11.50 0.58 31.00
CA GLU A 361 10.56 0.98 32.04
C GLU A 361 10.76 2.49 32.26
N PRO A 362 9.71 3.32 32.10
CA PRO A 362 9.84 4.71 32.43
C PRO A 362 10.25 4.83 33.88
N ALA A 363 11.29 5.61 34.17
CA ALA A 363 11.64 5.96 35.53
C ALA A 363 10.42 6.66 36.13
N ASN A 364 9.61 5.90 36.87
CA ASN A 364 8.50 6.45 37.62
C ASN A 364 9.13 7.45 38.58
N PRO A 365 8.87 8.77 38.51
CA PRO A 365 9.22 9.63 39.59
C PRO A 365 8.46 9.04 40.79
N VAL A 366 9.17 8.46 41.71
CA VAL A 366 8.61 8.07 42.99
C VAL A 366 8.08 9.37 43.59
N ILE A 367 6.84 9.70 43.27
CA ILE A 367 6.11 10.70 44.03
C ILE A 367 5.85 9.99 45.34
N PRO A 368 6.45 10.39 46.45
CA PRO A 368 6.14 9.84 47.75
C PRO A 368 4.72 10.30 48.10
N SER A 369 3.72 9.72 47.44
CA SER A 369 2.34 10.00 47.72
C SER A 369 1.94 9.21 48.95
N ARG A 370 2.00 9.87 50.09
CA ARG A 370 1.48 9.45 51.38
C ARG A 370 2.07 8.13 51.90
N TRP A 371 3.01 8.26 52.78
CA TRP A 371 3.33 7.26 53.76
C TRP A 371 2.04 6.98 54.56
N GLN A 372 1.28 5.97 54.20
CA GLN A 372 0.25 5.43 55.07
C GLN A 372 0.96 4.41 56.00
N MET A 373 1.13 4.81 57.21
CA MET A 373 1.48 3.85 58.28
C MET A 373 0.23 2.97 58.55
N ASP A 374 0.41 1.66 58.55
CA ASP A 374 -0.60 0.79 59.09
C ASP A 374 -0.83 1.10 60.59
N GLY A 375 -1.95 0.67 61.19
CA GLY A 375 -2.28 0.94 62.55
C GLY A 375 -1.27 0.39 63.59
N TYR A 376 -0.17 -0.22 63.18
CA TYR A 376 0.93 -0.77 63.96
C TYR A 376 2.26 -0.04 63.72
N GLY A 377 2.26 1.09 62.96
CA GLY A 377 3.47 1.87 62.72
C GLY A 377 4.48 1.22 61.77
N ARG A 378 4.10 0.19 61.02
CA ARG A 378 4.91 -0.40 59.97
C ARG A 378 4.67 0.38 58.67
N LEU A 379 5.76 0.68 57.97
CA LEU A 379 5.70 1.14 56.58
C LEU A 379 5.10 0.00 55.76
N ASP A 380 3.81 0.13 55.46
CA ASP A 380 3.19 -0.77 54.50
C ASP A 380 3.72 -0.42 53.12
N SER A 381 4.55 -1.29 52.60
CA SER A 381 5.06 -1.20 51.26
C SER A 381 3.98 -1.61 50.24
N TRP A 382 2.81 -1.01 50.34
CA TRP A 382 1.88 -0.96 49.23
C TRP A 382 2.46 0.04 48.20
N LEU A 383 3.49 -0.41 47.54
CA LEU A 383 3.73 0.11 46.18
C LEU A 383 2.44 -0.21 45.41
N PRO A 384 1.69 0.81 44.95
CA PRO A 384 0.62 0.53 44.03
C PRO A 384 1.26 -0.34 42.94
N ASN A 385 0.62 -1.43 42.60
CA ASN A 385 0.94 -2.23 41.44
C ASN A 385 0.72 -1.28 40.24
N THR A 386 1.64 -0.36 40.02
CA THR A 386 1.79 0.35 38.79
C THR A 386 2.16 -0.76 37.81
N TYR A 387 1.19 -1.21 37.04
CA TYR A 387 1.49 -1.93 35.82
C TYR A 387 2.47 -1.02 35.06
N GLU A 388 3.74 -1.36 35.17
CA GLU A 388 4.79 -0.69 34.46
C GLU A 388 4.55 -1.02 32.98
N GLU A 389 3.83 -0.14 32.29
CA GLU A 389 3.73 -0.22 30.84
C GLU A 389 5.14 0.01 30.32
N SER A 390 5.81 -1.07 29.92
CA SER A 390 7.09 -0.96 29.25
C SER A 390 6.92 -0.15 28.00
N LEU A 391 7.64 0.96 27.91
CA LEU A 391 7.64 1.82 26.73
C LEU A 391 8.61 1.27 25.68
N ASN A 392 8.15 1.20 24.44
CA ASN A 392 8.99 0.80 23.32
C ASN A 392 9.80 2.00 22.86
N ALA A 393 11.13 1.91 22.86
CA ALA A 393 11.98 2.86 22.20
C ALA A 393 12.07 2.53 20.71
N TYR A 394 11.56 3.41 19.89
CA TYR A 394 11.71 3.31 18.44
C TYR A 394 12.94 4.11 18.01
N GLY A 395 13.79 3.48 17.19
CA GLY A 395 14.90 4.16 16.54
C GLY A 395 14.41 5.06 15.41
N ARG A 396 14.98 4.92 14.23
CA ARG A 396 14.51 5.62 13.02
C ARG A 396 13.25 4.95 12.47
N ARG A 397 12.39 5.74 11.84
CA ARG A 397 11.25 5.23 11.07
C ARG A 397 11.76 4.33 9.93
N ASN A 398 11.11 3.16 9.75
CA ASN A 398 11.49 2.14 8.75
C ASN A 398 12.95 1.68 8.88
N ASN A 399 13.40 1.48 10.12
CA ASN A 399 14.77 1.15 10.52
C ASN A 399 15.20 -0.29 10.17
N TYR A 400 14.26 -1.17 9.89
CA TYR A 400 14.51 -2.57 9.60
C TYR A 400 14.05 -2.94 8.19
N GLN A 401 14.91 -3.65 7.46
CA GLN A 401 14.57 -4.19 6.15
C GLN A 401 14.30 -5.69 6.25
N LEU A 402 13.13 -6.12 5.79
CA LEU A 402 12.78 -7.54 5.72
C LEU A 402 13.78 -8.32 4.84
N PRO A 403 13.97 -9.63 5.09
CA PRO A 403 14.66 -10.50 4.17
C PRO A 403 14.09 -10.41 2.74
N PRO A 404 14.90 -10.62 1.71
CA PRO A 404 14.46 -10.49 0.34
C PRO A 404 13.40 -11.53 -0.03
N TYR A 405 12.47 -11.08 -0.85
CA TYR A 405 11.47 -11.92 -1.50
C TYR A 405 12.05 -12.50 -2.78
N HIS A 406 11.92 -13.80 -2.99
CA HIS A 406 12.18 -14.39 -4.30
C HIS A 406 11.35 -15.66 -4.53
N ARG A 407 11.04 -15.93 -5.80
CA ARG A 407 10.17 -17.02 -6.20
C ARG A 407 10.49 -17.48 -7.62
N LEU A 408 10.42 -18.78 -7.83
CA LEU A 408 10.49 -19.41 -9.15
C LEU A 408 9.15 -20.12 -9.43
N ASP A 409 8.56 -19.80 -10.55
CA ASP A 409 7.37 -20.47 -11.07
C ASP A 409 7.75 -21.18 -12.37
N ILE A 410 7.26 -22.41 -12.55
CA ILE A 410 7.53 -23.23 -13.75
C ILE A 410 6.18 -23.74 -14.26
N GLY A 411 5.96 -23.65 -15.57
CA GLY A 411 4.74 -24.08 -16.21
C GLY A 411 4.96 -24.89 -17.48
N LEU A 412 4.08 -25.81 -17.75
CA LEU A 412 3.98 -26.55 -19.00
C LEU A 412 2.60 -26.30 -19.62
N THR A 413 2.59 -25.87 -20.86
CA THR A 413 1.37 -25.67 -21.64
C THR A 413 1.32 -26.67 -22.76
N PHE A 414 0.20 -27.41 -22.85
CA PHE A 414 -0.07 -28.40 -23.87
C PHE A 414 -1.14 -27.90 -24.83
N TYR A 415 -0.82 -27.86 -26.13
CA TYR A 415 -1.73 -27.46 -27.20
C TYR A 415 -2.26 -28.69 -27.92
N ARG A 416 -3.57 -28.90 -27.87
CA ARG A 416 -4.23 -30.01 -28.55
C ARG A 416 -5.17 -29.48 -29.62
N PRO A 417 -4.90 -29.69 -30.92
CA PRO A 417 -5.87 -29.41 -31.96
C PRO A 417 -7.13 -30.26 -31.76
N MET A 418 -8.28 -29.62 -31.83
CA MET A 418 -9.58 -30.24 -31.70
C MET A 418 -10.35 -30.14 -33.04
N THR A 419 -11.44 -30.88 -33.14
CA THR A 419 -12.34 -30.80 -34.32
C THR A 419 -12.91 -29.40 -34.52
N LYS A 420 -13.23 -29.03 -35.74
CA LYS A 420 -13.79 -27.73 -36.14
C LYS A 420 -12.86 -26.53 -35.90
N GLY A 421 -11.53 -26.70 -36.02
CA GLY A 421 -10.56 -25.62 -35.87
C GLY A 421 -10.39 -25.08 -34.45
N ARG A 422 -10.93 -25.74 -33.45
CA ARG A 422 -10.75 -25.38 -32.04
C ARG A 422 -9.38 -25.85 -31.52
N MET A 423 -8.83 -25.13 -30.58
CA MET A 423 -7.59 -25.46 -29.88
C MET A 423 -7.90 -25.72 -28.41
N GLY A 424 -7.62 -26.93 -27.94
CA GLY A 424 -7.63 -27.24 -26.50
C GLY A 424 -6.29 -26.83 -25.89
N ILE A 425 -6.31 -26.11 -24.78
CA ILE A 425 -5.11 -25.66 -24.06
C ILE A 425 -5.21 -26.20 -22.64
N TRP A 426 -4.16 -26.93 -22.22
CA TRP A 426 -4.01 -27.44 -20.86
C TRP A 426 -2.75 -26.83 -20.26
N GLN A 427 -2.85 -26.33 -19.04
CA GLN A 427 -1.72 -25.75 -18.34
C GLN A 427 -1.54 -26.43 -16.99
N VAL A 428 -0.31 -26.82 -16.70
CA VAL A 428 0.12 -27.38 -15.42
C VAL A 428 1.28 -26.53 -14.93
N GLY A 429 1.24 -26.06 -13.69
CA GLY A 429 2.28 -25.19 -13.16
C GLY A 429 2.64 -25.50 -11.71
N LEU A 430 3.90 -25.26 -11.38
CA LEU A 430 4.44 -25.24 -10.03
C LEU A 430 4.65 -23.78 -9.63
N TYR A 431 3.88 -23.31 -8.68
CA TYR A 431 4.09 -22.03 -8.05
C TYR A 431 5.10 -22.16 -6.93
N ASN A 432 6.10 -21.26 -6.87
CA ASN A 432 7.18 -21.33 -5.88
C ASN A 432 7.92 -22.68 -5.90
N ALA A 433 8.43 -23.07 -7.06
CA ALA A 433 8.97 -24.40 -7.36
C ALA A 433 10.05 -24.91 -6.39
N TYR A 434 10.79 -24.03 -5.73
CA TYR A 434 11.78 -24.38 -4.70
C TYR A 434 11.27 -24.13 -3.26
N CYS A 435 9.95 -23.94 -3.06
CA CYS A 435 9.31 -23.84 -1.74
C CYS A 435 9.92 -22.76 -0.83
N ARG A 436 10.32 -21.61 -1.38
CA ARG A 436 10.85 -20.51 -0.58
C ARG A 436 9.76 -19.94 0.32
N MET A 437 10.00 -19.95 1.62
CA MET A 437 9.19 -19.25 2.61
C MET A 437 9.56 -17.77 2.59
N ASN A 438 8.73 -16.95 1.93
CA ASN A 438 8.95 -15.51 1.86
C ASN A 438 8.37 -14.80 3.09
N PRO A 439 9.07 -13.78 3.63
CA PRO A 439 8.61 -13.07 4.81
C PRO A 439 7.31 -12.30 4.51
N LEU A 440 6.32 -12.45 5.37
CA LEU A 440 5.05 -11.73 5.30
C LEU A 440 5.03 -10.53 6.26
N PHE A 441 5.39 -10.77 7.51
CA PHE A 441 5.48 -9.77 8.58
C PHE A 441 6.45 -10.23 9.67
N VAL A 442 6.62 -9.42 10.68
CA VAL A 442 7.48 -9.71 11.84
C VAL A 442 6.61 -9.65 13.09
N ILE A 443 6.78 -10.58 13.99
CA ILE A 443 6.16 -10.58 15.33
C ILE A 443 7.23 -10.39 16.39
N LYS A 444 6.87 -9.70 17.47
CA LYS A 444 7.69 -9.61 18.67
C LYS A 444 7.59 -10.95 19.41
N ASP A 445 8.72 -11.54 19.78
CA ASP A 445 8.76 -12.80 20.54
C ASP A 445 8.74 -12.52 22.04
N GLU A 446 7.55 -12.42 22.61
CA GLU A 446 7.36 -12.14 24.04
C GLU A 446 7.81 -13.31 24.95
N ARG A 447 7.97 -14.53 24.42
CA ARG A 447 8.32 -15.71 25.21
C ARG A 447 9.73 -15.65 25.80
N ARG A 448 10.64 -14.91 25.20
CA ARG A 448 11.99 -14.70 25.71
C ARG A 448 12.10 -13.56 26.72
N ALA A 449 11.17 -12.63 26.71
CA ALA A 449 11.12 -11.54 27.69
C ALA A 449 10.77 -12.06 29.09
N ASN A 450 10.11 -13.22 29.22
CA ASN A 450 9.73 -13.87 30.49
C ASN A 450 10.77 -14.87 31.02
N CYS A 451 11.93 -15.04 30.37
CA CYS A 451 13.05 -15.73 31.01
C CYS A 451 13.72 -14.77 31.97
N TYR A 452 13.29 -14.82 33.24
CA TYR A 452 13.88 -14.07 34.35
C TYR A 452 15.40 -14.23 34.36
N PRO A 453 16.19 -13.21 34.08
CA PRO A 453 17.52 -13.14 34.63
C PRO A 453 17.38 -12.50 36.00
N LEU A 454 17.96 -13.16 37.00
CA LEU A 454 18.10 -12.66 38.37
C LEU A 454 18.92 -11.37 38.50
N VAL A 455 19.17 -10.67 37.37
CA VAL A 455 19.86 -9.40 37.31
C VAL A 455 19.21 -8.56 36.20
N ASN A 456 18.61 -7.43 36.54
CA ASN A 456 18.21 -6.39 35.60
C ASN A 456 19.43 -5.90 34.84
N THR A 457 19.63 -6.39 33.64
CA THR A 457 20.60 -5.83 32.71
C THR A 457 19.89 -4.75 31.89
N PRO A 458 20.28 -3.47 32.02
CA PRO A 458 19.78 -2.42 31.14
C PRO A 458 20.17 -2.78 29.69
N GLY A 459 19.20 -2.79 28.79
CA GLY A 459 19.47 -2.99 27.36
C GLY A 459 19.08 -4.36 26.78
N GLN A 460 17.97 -4.96 27.26
CA GLN A 460 17.45 -6.17 26.62
C GLN A 460 16.81 -5.78 25.28
N SER A 461 17.48 -6.10 24.17
CA SER A 461 16.96 -5.86 22.83
C SER A 461 15.74 -6.74 22.53
N ASP A 462 14.70 -6.13 21.99
CA ASP A 462 13.52 -6.86 21.52
C ASP A 462 13.91 -7.91 20.47
N VAL A 463 13.42 -9.13 20.65
CA VAL A 463 13.65 -10.20 19.68
C VAL A 463 12.47 -10.29 18.73
N TYR A 464 12.71 -10.02 17.44
CA TYR A 464 11.72 -10.10 16.40
C TYR A 464 11.92 -11.34 15.54
N ARG A 465 10.81 -12.02 15.22
CA ARG A 465 10.82 -13.16 14.32
C ARG A 465 10.04 -12.86 13.05
N PRO A 466 10.65 -13.03 11.87
CA PRO A 466 9.92 -12.91 10.62
C PRO A 466 8.92 -14.07 10.47
N VAL A 467 7.69 -13.73 10.10
CA VAL A 467 6.65 -14.71 9.77
C VAL A 467 6.65 -14.93 8.26
N PHE A 468 6.83 -16.17 7.86
CA PHE A 468 6.91 -16.57 6.46
C PHE A 468 5.60 -17.21 6.00
N LYS A 469 5.18 -16.88 4.80
CA LYS A 469 4.03 -17.52 4.17
C LYS A 469 4.51 -18.72 3.35
N GLN A 470 4.03 -19.90 3.69
CA GLN A 470 4.17 -21.07 2.84
C GLN A 470 3.10 -20.99 1.74
N VAL A 471 3.51 -21.07 0.48
CA VAL A 471 2.61 -21.05 -0.67
C VAL A 471 2.52 -22.48 -1.21
N GLY A 472 1.30 -22.97 -1.33
CA GLY A 472 1.03 -24.31 -1.81
C GLY A 472 1.21 -24.47 -3.34
N ILE A 473 1.09 -25.69 -3.79
CA ILE A 473 1.01 -26.06 -5.21
C ILE A 473 -0.37 -25.68 -5.73
N VAL A 474 -0.44 -24.99 -6.88
CA VAL A 474 -1.67 -24.64 -7.59
C VAL A 474 -1.79 -25.47 -8.86
#